data_9abecc060c9abadd2e3c554c2b6c2d4a
#
_entry.id   9abecc060c9abadd2e3c554c2b6c2d4a
#
_cell.length_a   1.000
_cell.length_b   1.000
_cell.length_c   1.000
_cell.angle_alpha   90.00
_cell.angle_beta   90.00
_cell.angle_gamma   90.00
#
_symmetry.space_group_name_H-M   'P 1'
#
loop_
_entity.id
_entity.type
_entity.pdbx_description
1 polymer ?
#
loop_
_entity_poly.entity_id
_entity_poly.type
_entity_poly.pdbx_seq_one_letter_code
_entity_poly.pdbx_strand_id
1 'polypeptide(L)'
;MIYPTASISVGILLLTILILRKNGRVWTKGDTYFLEPSANSPSTSQALLDPYSLSHVLHGFAFYALFHRLSPESNFLASLALESAWEVVENSSFIINKYRANTASLDYYGDSILNTVGDLMSMVVGWFMAKHLPVRSSIAVFLAIELLMLGVWKDNLSMNVIMLLYPIDAIKTWQLKAMK
;
A
#
# COMPACT_ATOMS: atom_id res chain seq x y z
N MET A 1 -21.88 20.16 2.62
CA MET A 1 -21.17 19.38 1.57
C MET A 1 -20.27 18.26 2.10
N ILE A 2 -20.05 18.12 3.40
CA ILE A 2 -19.22 17.05 4.01
C ILE A 2 -19.90 15.67 3.93
N TYR A 3 -21.21 15.60 4.10
CA TYR A 3 -21.96 14.34 4.14
C TYR A 3 -21.87 13.47 2.88
N PRO A 4 -21.95 14.02 1.64
CA PRO A 4 -21.86 13.20 0.44
C PRO A 4 -20.48 12.54 0.30
N THR A 5 -19.38 13.27 0.55
CA THR A 5 -18.01 12.74 0.47
C THR A 5 -17.81 11.62 1.49
N ALA A 6 -18.22 11.82 2.73
CA ALA A 6 -18.12 10.79 3.77
C ALA A 6 -18.92 9.53 3.42
N SER A 7 -20.17 9.69 2.95
CA SER A 7 -21.02 8.56 2.56
C SER A 7 -20.43 7.78 1.37
N ILE A 8 -19.88 8.47 0.37
CA ILE A 8 -19.22 7.84 -0.77
C ILE A 8 -17.96 7.09 -0.31
N SER A 9 -17.15 7.70 0.56
CA SER A 9 -15.94 7.06 1.09
C SER A 9 -16.27 5.78 1.87
N VAL A 10 -17.29 5.80 2.71
CA VAL A 10 -17.78 4.62 3.42
C VAL A 10 -18.27 3.55 2.43
N GLY A 11 -18.99 3.97 1.39
CA GLY A 11 -19.45 3.08 0.31
C GLY A 11 -18.30 2.39 -0.42
N ILE A 12 -17.24 3.14 -0.77
CA ILE A 12 -16.02 2.61 -1.39
C ILE A 12 -15.36 1.58 -0.47
N LEU A 13 -15.13 1.92 0.80
CA LEU A 13 -14.52 1.02 1.78
C LEU A 13 -15.33 -0.28 1.96
N LEU A 14 -16.64 -0.17 2.14
CA LEU A 14 -17.51 -1.34 2.28
C LEU A 14 -17.49 -2.23 1.04
N LEU A 15 -17.53 -1.63 -0.16
CA LEU A 15 -17.45 -2.37 -1.42
C LEU A 15 -16.11 -3.10 -1.54
N THR A 16 -15.00 -2.45 -1.20
CA THR A 16 -13.66 -3.07 -1.19
C THR A 16 -13.63 -4.28 -0.26
N ILE A 17 -14.09 -4.13 0.98
CA ILE A 17 -14.15 -5.23 1.96
C ILE A 17 -15.02 -6.39 1.44
N LEU A 18 -16.19 -6.08 0.86
CA LEU A 18 -17.08 -7.11 0.32
C LEU A 18 -16.44 -7.89 -0.82
N ILE A 19 -15.74 -7.20 -1.75
CA ILE A 19 -15.02 -7.85 -2.86
C ILE A 19 -13.89 -8.74 -2.31
N LEU A 20 -13.08 -8.24 -1.39
CA LEU A 20 -12.00 -8.99 -0.78
C LEU A 20 -12.51 -10.23 -0.03
N ARG A 21 -13.60 -10.10 0.73
CA ARG A 21 -14.24 -11.26 1.37
C ARG A 21 -14.72 -12.29 0.35
N LYS A 22 -15.34 -11.85 -0.73
CA LYS A 22 -15.77 -12.73 -1.83
C LYS A 22 -14.57 -13.45 -2.46
N ASN A 23 -13.42 -12.80 -2.52
CA ASN A 23 -12.17 -13.37 -3.01
C ASN A 23 -11.43 -14.24 -1.97
N GLY A 24 -12.06 -14.53 -0.84
CA GLY A 24 -11.52 -15.42 0.19
C GLY A 24 -10.58 -14.74 1.20
N ARG A 25 -10.49 -13.39 1.19
CA ARG A 25 -9.72 -12.69 2.24
C ARG A 25 -10.45 -12.77 3.58
N VAL A 26 -9.70 -13.01 4.64
CA VAL A 26 -10.19 -13.09 6.02
C VAL A 26 -9.83 -11.83 6.78
N TRP A 27 -10.40 -11.65 7.98
CA TRP A 27 -10.13 -10.48 8.80
C TRP A 27 -8.65 -10.31 9.10
N THR A 28 -8.02 -11.34 9.63
CA THR A 28 -6.56 -11.48 9.78
C THR A 28 -6.20 -12.95 10.01
N LYS A 29 -4.95 -13.31 9.76
CA LYS A 29 -4.34 -14.61 10.10
C LYS A 29 -3.07 -14.44 10.93
N GLY A 30 -2.66 -13.19 11.18
CA GLY A 30 -1.46 -12.89 11.95
C GLY A 30 -1.71 -12.97 13.46
N ASP A 31 -0.64 -13.18 14.21
CA ASP A 31 -0.65 -13.14 15.66
C ASP A 31 -0.57 -11.71 16.21
N THR A 32 -0.12 -10.76 15.38
CA THR A 32 -0.01 -9.34 15.68
C THR A 32 -1.10 -8.56 14.97
N TYR A 33 -1.96 -7.88 15.74
CA TYR A 33 -3.10 -7.16 15.16
C TYR A 33 -2.81 -5.71 14.79
N PHE A 34 -1.92 -5.01 15.52
CA PHE A 34 -1.74 -3.58 15.34
C PHE A 34 -0.53 -3.24 14.47
N LEU A 35 0.67 -3.70 14.83
CA LEU A 35 1.91 -3.34 14.15
C LEU A 35 2.82 -4.56 14.01
N GLU A 36 3.24 -4.85 12.79
CA GLU A 36 4.29 -5.79 12.46
C GLU A 36 5.50 -5.02 11.91
N PRO A 37 6.63 -4.93 12.62
CA PRO A 37 7.77 -4.14 12.16
C PRO A 37 8.68 -4.87 11.17
N SER A 38 8.52 -6.18 10.99
CA SER A 38 9.35 -6.99 10.08
C SER A 38 8.68 -7.10 8.72
N ALA A 39 9.45 -6.95 7.64
CA ALA A 39 8.96 -7.22 6.28
C ALA A 39 8.92 -8.72 5.94
N ASN A 40 9.49 -9.59 6.80
CA ASN A 40 9.65 -11.03 6.57
C ASN A 40 8.93 -11.88 7.61
N SER A 41 8.02 -11.30 8.37
CA SER A 41 7.21 -12.00 9.36
C SER A 41 6.00 -12.65 8.68
N PRO A 42 5.52 -13.80 9.19
CA PRO A 42 4.22 -14.34 8.78
C PRO A 42 3.03 -13.40 9.06
N SER A 43 3.22 -12.41 9.94
CA SER A 43 2.22 -11.39 10.27
C SER A 43 2.31 -10.15 9.35
N THR A 44 3.33 -10.04 8.49
CA THR A 44 3.40 -9.02 7.44
C THR A 44 2.19 -9.19 6.50
N SER A 45 1.57 -8.10 6.09
CA SER A 45 0.31 -8.11 5.33
C SER A 45 -0.90 -8.70 6.10
N GLN A 46 -0.76 -8.89 7.42
CA GLN A 46 -1.84 -9.40 8.27
C GLN A 46 -2.18 -8.44 9.43
N ALA A 47 -1.21 -7.68 9.93
CA ALA A 47 -1.42 -6.63 10.92
C ALA A 47 -2.05 -5.37 10.29
N LEU A 48 -2.64 -4.50 11.12
CA LEU A 48 -3.19 -3.22 10.66
C LEU A 48 -2.12 -2.36 9.97
N LEU A 49 -0.92 -2.32 10.54
CA LEU A 49 0.22 -1.59 10.00
C LEU A 49 1.42 -2.53 9.89
N ASP A 50 2.16 -2.40 8.81
CA ASP A 50 3.41 -3.09 8.57
C ASP A 50 4.39 -2.19 7.77
N PRO A 51 5.60 -2.66 7.41
CA PRO A 51 6.53 -1.87 6.61
C PRO A 51 5.95 -1.33 5.29
N TYR A 52 5.07 -2.08 4.64
CA TYR A 52 4.49 -1.69 3.36
C TYR A 52 3.40 -0.63 3.49
N SER A 53 2.83 -0.44 4.69
CA SER A 53 1.94 0.70 4.96
C SER A 53 2.60 2.05 4.62
N LEU A 54 3.95 2.14 4.68
CA LEU A 54 4.69 3.32 4.20
C LEU A 54 4.61 3.49 2.67
N SER A 55 4.55 2.41 1.90
CA SER A 55 4.31 2.48 0.46
C SER A 55 2.93 3.07 0.16
N HIS A 56 1.92 2.74 0.96
CA HIS A 56 0.58 3.32 0.82
C HIS A 56 0.52 4.79 1.25
N VAL A 57 1.37 5.23 2.20
CA VAL A 57 1.58 6.68 2.43
C VAL A 57 2.12 7.33 1.15
N LEU A 58 3.08 6.72 0.46
CA LEU A 58 3.61 7.24 -0.81
C LEU A 58 2.56 7.23 -1.94
N HIS A 59 1.66 6.24 -1.98
CA HIS A 59 0.48 6.26 -2.88
C HIS A 59 -0.34 7.52 -2.64
N GLY A 60 -0.57 7.90 -1.39
CA GLY A 60 -1.29 9.14 -1.05
C GLY A 60 -0.67 10.39 -1.64
N PHE A 61 0.66 10.53 -1.59
CA PHE A 61 1.38 11.62 -2.25
C PHE A 61 1.24 11.57 -3.77
N ALA A 62 1.44 10.40 -4.36
CA ALA A 62 1.38 10.20 -5.80
C ALA A 62 -0.03 10.47 -6.35
N PHE A 63 -1.08 9.98 -5.69
CA PHE A 63 -2.46 10.15 -6.15
C PHE A 63 -2.96 11.58 -5.95
N TYR A 64 -2.57 12.25 -4.85
CA TYR A 64 -2.83 13.67 -4.70
C TYR A 64 -2.25 14.46 -5.87
N ALA A 65 -1.00 14.19 -6.24
CA ALA A 65 -0.34 14.85 -7.37
C ALA A 65 -0.97 14.47 -8.72
N LEU A 66 -1.36 13.20 -8.91
CA LEU A 66 -2.01 12.72 -10.13
C LEU A 66 -3.34 13.45 -10.38
N PHE A 67 -4.12 13.63 -9.34
CA PHE A 67 -5.45 14.24 -9.43
C PHE A 67 -5.46 15.74 -9.06
N HIS A 68 -4.31 16.42 -9.04
CA HIS A 68 -4.15 17.81 -8.59
C HIS A 68 -5.05 18.84 -9.30
N ARG A 69 -5.58 18.50 -10.49
CA ARG A 69 -6.50 19.37 -11.27
C ARG A 69 -7.96 19.26 -10.82
N LEU A 70 -8.30 18.29 -10.01
CA LEU A 70 -9.65 18.11 -9.48
C LEU A 70 -9.88 18.98 -8.25
N SER A 71 -11.15 19.21 -7.89
CA SER A 71 -11.48 19.81 -6.59
C SER A 71 -10.91 18.93 -5.46
N PRO A 72 -10.64 19.48 -4.27
CA PRO A 72 -10.09 18.70 -3.16
C PRO A 72 -10.93 17.46 -2.82
N GLU A 73 -12.25 17.58 -2.85
CA GLU A 73 -13.17 16.47 -2.58
C GLU A 73 -13.10 15.39 -3.68
N SER A 74 -13.10 15.83 -4.95
CA SER A 74 -13.00 14.91 -6.09
C SER A 74 -11.64 14.24 -6.17
N ASN A 75 -10.55 14.97 -5.85
CA ASN A 75 -9.21 14.42 -5.74
C ASN A 75 -9.15 13.33 -4.68
N PHE A 76 -9.69 13.60 -3.48
CA PHE A 76 -9.74 12.64 -2.38
C PHE A 76 -10.50 11.37 -2.77
N LEU A 77 -11.71 11.52 -3.33
CA LEU A 77 -12.52 10.37 -3.75
C LEU A 77 -11.87 9.56 -4.87
N ALA A 78 -11.24 10.22 -5.84
CA ALA A 78 -10.51 9.56 -6.91
C ALA A 78 -9.29 8.81 -6.38
N SER A 79 -8.55 9.40 -5.44
CA SER A 79 -7.41 8.76 -4.77
C SER A 79 -7.85 7.53 -3.97
N LEU A 80 -8.92 7.66 -3.18
CA LEU A 80 -9.48 6.55 -2.41
C LEU A 80 -9.99 5.42 -3.29
N ALA A 81 -10.66 5.76 -4.39
CA ALA A 81 -11.15 4.76 -5.35
C ALA A 81 -9.99 4.04 -6.06
N LEU A 82 -8.92 4.76 -6.42
CA LEU A 82 -7.74 4.17 -7.06
C LEU A 82 -7.00 3.24 -6.10
N GLU A 83 -6.79 3.65 -4.84
CA GLU A 83 -6.19 2.79 -3.83
C GLU A 83 -7.04 1.54 -3.57
N SER A 84 -8.34 1.72 -3.41
CA SER A 84 -9.27 0.58 -3.23
C SER A 84 -9.24 -0.38 -4.41
N ALA A 85 -9.11 0.12 -5.63
CA ALA A 85 -8.94 -0.71 -6.82
C ALA A 85 -7.60 -1.45 -6.81
N TRP A 86 -6.52 -0.78 -6.37
CA TRP A 86 -5.22 -1.40 -6.19
C TRP A 86 -5.28 -2.55 -5.18
N GLU A 87 -5.85 -2.34 -4.00
CA GLU A 87 -6.05 -3.37 -2.97
C GLU A 87 -6.76 -4.62 -3.51
N VAL A 88 -7.79 -4.43 -4.31
CA VAL A 88 -8.52 -5.55 -4.94
C VAL A 88 -7.63 -6.28 -5.96
N VAL A 89 -6.87 -5.54 -6.77
CA VAL A 89 -5.96 -6.11 -7.79
C VAL A 89 -4.78 -6.81 -7.13
N GLU A 90 -4.16 -6.20 -6.14
CA GLU A 90 -3.01 -6.74 -5.39
C GLU A 90 -3.38 -8.07 -4.73
N ASN A 91 -4.57 -8.16 -4.17
CA ASN A 91 -5.12 -9.36 -3.54
C ASN A 91 -5.68 -10.39 -4.54
N SER A 92 -5.49 -10.19 -5.84
CA SER A 92 -5.78 -11.21 -6.84
C SER A 92 -4.70 -12.29 -6.89
N SER A 93 -5.09 -13.51 -7.25
CA SER A 93 -4.13 -14.61 -7.44
C SER A 93 -3.05 -14.29 -8.49
N PHE A 94 -3.37 -13.43 -9.46
CA PHE A 94 -2.41 -13.00 -10.47
C PHE A 94 -1.26 -12.18 -9.87
N ILE A 95 -1.55 -11.16 -9.08
CA ILE A 95 -0.52 -10.32 -8.45
C ILE A 95 0.19 -11.07 -7.33
N ILE A 96 -0.52 -11.80 -6.49
CA ILE A 96 0.09 -12.64 -5.43
C ILE A 96 1.15 -13.58 -6.03
N ASN A 97 0.81 -14.30 -7.10
CA ASN A 97 1.77 -15.20 -7.76
C ASN A 97 2.94 -14.43 -8.38
N LYS A 98 2.70 -13.23 -8.87
CA LYS A 98 3.73 -12.36 -9.44
C LYS A 98 4.71 -11.87 -8.36
N TYR A 99 4.24 -11.45 -7.20
CA TYR A 99 5.09 -11.11 -6.04
C TYR A 99 5.97 -12.31 -5.65
N ARG A 100 5.38 -13.48 -5.45
CA ARG A 100 6.10 -14.68 -5.05
C ARG A 100 7.15 -15.13 -6.08
N ALA A 101 6.85 -14.98 -7.36
CA ALA A 101 7.79 -15.35 -8.43
C ALA A 101 8.92 -14.33 -8.60
N ASN A 102 8.61 -13.04 -8.53
CA ASN A 102 9.48 -11.98 -9.02
C ASN A 102 10.20 -11.21 -7.91
N THR A 103 9.68 -11.19 -6.67
CA THR A 103 10.25 -10.42 -5.56
C THR A 103 10.86 -11.32 -4.50
N ALA A 104 11.38 -10.72 -3.43
CA ALA A 104 11.85 -11.44 -2.26
C ALA A 104 10.71 -11.89 -1.32
N SER A 105 9.48 -11.47 -1.54
CA SER A 105 8.29 -11.83 -0.76
C SER A 105 7.76 -13.22 -1.15
N LEU A 106 8.57 -14.26 -0.90
CA LEU A 106 8.28 -15.64 -1.35
C LEU A 106 7.04 -16.23 -0.68
N ASP A 107 6.73 -15.80 0.53
CA ASP A 107 5.61 -16.28 1.35
C ASP A 107 4.42 -15.31 1.36
N TYR A 108 4.36 -14.37 0.42
CA TYR A 108 3.22 -13.48 0.31
C TYR A 108 1.98 -14.23 -0.16
N TYR A 109 0.91 -14.18 0.62
CA TYR A 109 -0.37 -14.85 0.36
C TYR A 109 -1.52 -13.86 0.16
N GLY A 110 -1.20 -12.56 0.03
CA GLY A 110 -2.15 -11.47 -0.01
C GLY A 110 -2.53 -10.98 1.39
N ASP A 111 -3.08 -9.78 1.41
CA ASP A 111 -3.38 -9.05 2.62
C ASP A 111 -4.62 -9.58 3.34
N SER A 112 -4.64 -9.38 4.64
CA SER A 112 -5.88 -9.50 5.41
C SER A 112 -6.77 -8.27 5.19
N ILE A 113 -8.04 -8.37 5.53
CA ILE A 113 -8.96 -7.22 5.49
C ILE A 113 -8.48 -6.14 6.48
N LEU A 114 -7.92 -6.54 7.62
CA LEU A 114 -7.38 -5.63 8.60
C LEU A 114 -6.20 -4.81 8.03
N ASN A 115 -5.28 -5.47 7.31
CA ASN A 115 -4.15 -4.82 6.66
C ASN A 115 -4.62 -3.86 5.56
N THR A 116 -5.51 -4.31 4.65
CA THR A 116 -6.11 -3.43 3.62
C THR A 116 -6.73 -2.16 4.23
N VAL A 117 -7.41 -2.27 5.38
CA VAL A 117 -7.93 -1.08 6.08
C VAL A 117 -6.78 -0.16 6.54
N GLY A 118 -5.70 -0.74 7.06
CA GLY A 118 -4.50 0.00 7.45
C GLY A 118 -3.83 0.71 6.27
N ASP A 119 -3.78 0.06 5.12
CA ASP A 119 -3.16 0.58 3.91
C ASP A 119 -4.00 1.72 3.29
N LEU A 120 -5.33 1.57 3.25
CA LEU A 120 -6.24 2.67 2.91
C LEU A 120 -6.08 3.87 3.87
N MET A 121 -5.94 3.63 5.18
CA MET A 121 -5.68 4.69 6.15
C MET A 121 -4.32 5.36 5.92
N SER A 122 -3.30 4.59 5.61
CA SER A 122 -1.94 5.07 5.30
C SER A 122 -1.93 5.94 4.05
N MET A 123 -2.64 5.53 2.99
CA MET A 123 -2.85 6.35 1.80
C MET A 123 -3.54 7.66 2.15
N VAL A 124 -4.58 7.65 2.98
CA VAL A 124 -5.27 8.87 3.43
C VAL A 124 -4.31 9.81 4.18
N VAL A 125 -3.45 9.29 5.06
CA VAL A 125 -2.41 10.07 5.73
C VAL A 125 -1.49 10.74 4.72
N GLY A 126 -0.97 9.99 3.75
CA GLY A 126 -0.11 10.53 2.68
C GLY A 126 -0.81 11.60 1.84
N TRP A 127 -2.07 11.38 1.50
CA TRP A 127 -2.90 12.35 0.79
C TRP A 127 -3.05 13.66 1.58
N PHE A 128 -3.34 13.57 2.88
CA PHE A 128 -3.44 14.76 3.76
C PHE A 128 -2.11 15.50 3.86
N MET A 129 -1.00 14.77 3.99
CA MET A 129 0.33 15.37 4.00
C MET A 129 0.61 16.11 2.68
N ALA A 130 0.38 15.47 1.54
CA ALA A 130 0.58 16.08 0.23
C ALA A 130 -0.28 17.32 -0.01
N LYS A 131 -1.51 17.34 0.51
CA LYS A 131 -2.43 18.48 0.43
C LYS A 131 -1.95 19.71 1.20
N HIS A 132 -1.28 19.51 2.34
CA HIS A 132 -0.92 20.60 3.25
C HIS A 132 0.56 21.01 3.16
N LEU A 133 1.42 20.16 2.65
CA LEU A 133 2.84 20.45 2.48
C LEU A 133 3.12 21.17 1.15
N PRO A 134 4.09 22.11 1.13
CA PRO A 134 4.63 22.63 -0.11
C PRO A 134 5.19 21.49 -0.99
N VAL A 135 5.12 21.63 -2.30
CA VAL A 135 5.59 20.60 -3.27
C VAL A 135 7.02 20.13 -2.97
N ARG A 136 7.93 21.05 -2.65
CA ARG A 136 9.32 20.69 -2.33
C ARG A 136 9.42 19.80 -1.08
N SER A 137 8.62 20.11 -0.05
CA SER A 137 8.56 19.30 1.17
C SER A 137 7.92 17.94 0.90
N SER A 138 6.87 17.88 0.07
CA SER A 138 6.25 16.62 -0.34
C SER A 138 7.25 15.71 -1.06
N ILE A 139 8.03 16.26 -1.99
CA ILE A 139 9.09 15.50 -2.67
C ILE A 139 10.15 15.02 -1.67
N ALA A 140 10.59 15.89 -0.75
CA ALA A 140 11.60 15.52 0.24
C ALA A 140 11.10 14.40 1.17
N VAL A 141 9.85 14.46 1.63
CA VAL A 141 9.23 13.41 2.48
C VAL A 141 9.10 12.12 1.68
N PHE A 142 8.63 12.17 0.43
CA PHE A 142 8.51 11.01 -0.43
C PHE A 142 9.87 10.29 -0.57
N LEU A 143 10.93 11.02 -0.93
CA LEU A 143 12.26 10.46 -1.07
C LEU A 143 12.83 9.96 0.26
N ALA A 144 12.55 10.64 1.36
CA ALA A 144 13.00 10.20 2.68
C ALA A 144 12.35 8.86 3.08
N ILE A 145 11.07 8.65 2.80
CA ILE A 145 10.38 7.38 3.06
C ILE A 145 10.95 6.27 2.15
N GLU A 146 11.14 6.53 0.84
CA GLU A 146 11.76 5.59 -0.08
C GLU A 146 13.15 5.13 0.41
N LEU A 147 14.00 6.09 0.82
CA LEU A 147 15.33 5.80 1.33
C LEU A 147 15.31 5.08 2.69
N LEU A 148 14.38 5.43 3.58
CA LEU A 148 14.18 4.76 4.85
C LEU A 148 13.82 3.29 4.63
N MET A 149 12.83 3.02 3.80
CA MET A 149 12.39 1.66 3.49
C MET A 149 13.52 0.85 2.86
N LEU A 150 14.22 1.42 1.90
CA LEU A 150 15.38 0.80 1.26
C LEU A 150 16.50 0.50 2.27
N GLY A 151 16.77 1.43 3.19
CA GLY A 151 17.80 1.27 4.22
C GLY A 151 17.48 0.19 5.24
N VAL A 152 16.22 0.15 5.70
CA VAL A 152 15.78 -0.75 6.78
C VAL A 152 15.40 -2.13 6.24
N TRP A 153 14.55 -2.20 5.24
CA TRP A 153 13.97 -3.47 4.76
C TRP A 153 14.51 -3.94 3.41
N LYS A 154 15.42 -3.17 2.78
CA LYS A 154 15.97 -3.45 1.44
C LYS A 154 14.90 -3.52 0.36
N ASP A 155 13.78 -2.89 0.59
CA ASP A 155 12.65 -2.81 -0.30
C ASP A 155 11.99 -1.43 -0.19
N ASN A 156 11.27 -0.99 -1.22
CA ASN A 156 10.51 0.25 -1.24
C ASN A 156 9.48 0.24 -2.37
N LEU A 157 8.63 1.27 -2.46
CA LEU A 157 7.58 1.35 -3.48
C LEU A 157 8.16 1.28 -4.90
N SER A 158 9.22 2.05 -5.18
CA SER A 158 9.84 2.10 -6.51
C SER A 158 10.37 0.73 -6.94
N MET A 159 11.02 -0.01 -6.04
CA MET A 159 11.49 -1.37 -6.31
C MET A 159 10.35 -2.34 -6.54
N ASN A 160 9.30 -2.29 -5.72
CA ASN A 160 8.12 -3.13 -5.88
C ASN A 160 7.48 -2.94 -7.26
N VAL A 161 7.29 -1.69 -7.68
CA VAL A 161 6.73 -1.37 -9.01
C VAL A 161 7.63 -1.91 -10.11
N ILE A 162 8.96 -1.68 -10.03
CA ILE A 162 9.92 -2.18 -11.03
C ILE A 162 9.86 -3.70 -11.09
N MET A 163 9.93 -4.38 -9.95
CA MET A 163 9.97 -5.85 -9.89
C MET A 163 8.67 -6.51 -10.35
N LEU A 164 7.52 -5.85 -10.13
CA LEU A 164 6.24 -6.32 -10.67
C LEU A 164 6.13 -6.14 -12.18
N LEU A 165 6.67 -5.06 -12.75
CA LEU A 165 6.58 -4.77 -14.18
C LEU A 165 7.70 -5.46 -14.98
N TYR A 166 8.92 -5.40 -14.48
CA TYR A 166 10.12 -5.91 -15.12
C TYR A 166 11.06 -6.55 -14.08
N PRO A 167 10.89 -7.84 -13.77
CA PRO A 167 11.70 -8.53 -12.76
C PRO A 167 13.19 -8.50 -13.09
N ILE A 168 14.01 -8.11 -12.10
CA ILE A 168 15.47 -8.03 -12.22
C ILE A 168 16.10 -9.00 -11.19
N ASP A 169 16.68 -10.10 -11.67
CA ASP A 169 17.25 -11.16 -10.81
C ASP A 169 18.33 -10.64 -9.86
N ALA A 170 19.10 -9.63 -10.28
CA ALA A 170 20.13 -9.02 -9.43
C ALA A 170 19.52 -8.34 -8.19
N ILE A 171 18.38 -7.63 -8.35
CA ILE A 171 17.66 -6.99 -7.25
C ILE A 171 17.10 -8.08 -6.31
N LYS A 172 16.39 -9.06 -6.85
CA LYS A 172 15.85 -10.18 -6.06
C LYS A 172 16.93 -10.89 -5.26
N THR A 173 18.04 -11.20 -5.89
CA THR A 173 19.18 -11.87 -5.23
C THR A 173 19.77 -11.02 -4.11
N TRP A 174 19.88 -9.70 -4.34
CA TRP A 174 20.38 -8.77 -3.33
C TRP A 174 19.42 -8.66 -2.13
N GLN A 175 18.11 -8.54 -2.36
CA GLN A 175 17.09 -8.53 -1.31
C GLN A 175 17.13 -9.81 -0.47
N LEU A 176 17.12 -10.99 -1.12
CA LEU A 176 17.17 -12.29 -0.43
C LEU A 176 18.45 -12.50 0.40
N LYS A 177 19.59 -11.93 0.00
CA LYS A 177 20.82 -11.97 0.81
C LYS A 177 20.74 -11.11 2.06
N ALA A 178 20.03 -10.01 2.00
CA ALA A 178 19.89 -9.08 3.12
C ALA A 178 18.82 -9.53 4.15
N MET A 179 17.96 -10.45 3.76
CA MET A 179 16.90 -11.05 4.60
C MET A 179 17.37 -12.26 5.43
N LYS A 180 18.60 -12.71 5.24
CA LYS A 180 19.25 -13.76 6.04
C LYS A 180 19.97 -13.17 7.26
#